data_7df739ef293f81183273c6c6d5681159
#
_entry.id   7df739ef293f81183273c6c6d5681159
#
_cell.length_a   1.000
_cell.length_b   1.000
_cell.length_c   1.000
_cell.angle_alpha   90.00
_cell.angle_beta   90.00
_cell.angle_gamma   90.00
#
_symmetry.space_group_name_H-M   'P 1'
#
loop_
_entity.id
_entity.type
_entity.pdbx_description
1 polymer ?
#
loop_
_entity_poly.entity_id
_entity_poly.type
_entity_poly.pdbx_seq_one_letter_code
_entity_poly.pdbx_strand_id
1 'polypeptide(L)'
;MKQLILTIILFSVALAINAQKVASPNGKLSAKLNGKSLIINYDKQKVIELADISFDKLRFTRQVKDDYQMLEGKRLHCTNEANEYQAPIGSNAKIVIRLYNDGVAFRYEYIKLENQKQLEEHTIYMIPEGTKRWFMQWTEAYEGFFPQTTTYKVKPIRTSSGASTSADGWNNRWGYPALLEPVEGVFALISEANIERRQSASCLYNDGERYSVVAAENDLNLSGDWHTPWRVVIIGKLADIVESTLVTDVSEPSQLKDTNWIKPGVVSWVYWANNHGSNDFNIIKKYVDMAVVLKLPYVLIDAEWDEMDKIASNEGKTIEDAVAYANSKGIKPMIWYNSSVGWIDGAPGPKFRLNKPEDREKEFAWCEKIGVTGVKIDFFSGDNQMNMDYCLDLLESAARHHLLVNFHGAPIPRGWQKTWPNLLSTEGVYGAEWYNNVPTFTDKAASHNTTLPFTRNVIGPMDYTPCAFSDSQHPHITSLAHELALTVLYESGLQHLADRPESFLAQPKEVQDFLGQLPTVWDETRYVSGYPGESAVLARRSGNTWYVAGINGKDTPQILKTNLSFIGKGSVQLFADDASGKWQISTISKLPSQVECQPRGGFVMKIIL
;
A
#
# COMPACT_ATOMS: atom_id res chain seq x y z
N MET A 1 -74.02 -45.87 29.44
CA MET A 1 -72.58 -45.79 29.64
C MET A 1 -71.93 -45.31 28.37
N LYS A 2 -71.63 -44.02 28.24
CA LYS A 2 -70.90 -43.46 27.11
C LYS A 2 -69.48 -43.19 27.56
N GLN A 3 -68.51 -43.89 26.95
CA GLN A 3 -67.10 -43.65 27.17
C GLN A 3 -66.67 -42.41 26.40
N LEU A 4 -66.12 -41.47 27.13
CA LEU A 4 -65.53 -40.24 26.59
C LEU A 4 -64.05 -40.55 26.30
N ILE A 5 -63.68 -40.56 25.00
CA ILE A 5 -62.27 -40.71 24.59
C ILE A 5 -61.70 -39.29 24.54
N LEU A 6 -60.79 -38.97 25.43
CA LEU A 6 -60.02 -37.72 25.49
C LEU A 6 -58.77 -37.88 24.61
N THR A 7 -58.77 -37.28 23.42
CA THR A 7 -57.59 -37.26 22.55
C THR A 7 -56.70 -36.08 22.95
N ILE A 8 -55.57 -36.39 23.57
CA ILE A 8 -54.50 -35.40 23.88
C ILE A 8 -53.66 -35.19 22.63
N ILE A 9 -53.83 -34.05 21.99
CA ILE A 9 -52.94 -33.60 20.92
C ILE A 9 -51.68 -32.96 21.55
N LEU A 10 -50.58 -33.68 21.51
CA LEU A 10 -49.26 -33.14 21.87
C LEU A 10 -48.78 -32.26 20.72
N PHE A 11 -48.88 -30.95 20.85
CA PHE A 11 -48.13 -29.99 20.03
C PHE A 11 -46.66 -30.04 20.46
N SER A 12 -45.83 -30.78 19.76
CA SER A 12 -44.39 -30.67 19.82
C SER A 12 -43.99 -29.37 19.07
N VAL A 13 -43.86 -28.27 19.82
CA VAL A 13 -43.17 -27.08 19.31
C VAL A 13 -41.69 -27.46 19.23
N ALA A 14 -41.25 -27.84 18.06
CA ALA A 14 -39.83 -27.92 17.74
C ALA A 14 -39.29 -26.47 17.78
N LEU A 15 -38.71 -26.07 18.88
CA LEU A 15 -37.84 -24.91 18.95
C LEU A 15 -36.66 -25.22 18.02
N ALA A 16 -36.80 -24.77 16.75
CA ALA A 16 -35.65 -24.65 15.89
C ALA A 16 -34.70 -23.63 16.57
N ILE A 17 -33.71 -24.17 17.28
CA ILE A 17 -32.54 -23.37 17.67
C ILE A 17 -31.91 -22.97 16.38
N ASN A 18 -32.28 -21.79 15.87
CA ASN A 18 -31.56 -21.14 14.79
C ASN A 18 -30.15 -20.92 15.31
N ALA A 19 -29.23 -21.82 14.99
CA ALA A 19 -27.82 -21.62 15.21
C ALA A 19 -27.48 -20.28 14.54
N GLN A 20 -27.15 -19.28 15.36
CA GLN A 20 -26.91 -17.92 14.89
C GLN A 20 -25.85 -17.97 13.79
N LYS A 21 -26.26 -17.62 12.58
CA LYS A 21 -25.38 -17.64 11.41
C LYS A 21 -24.30 -16.57 11.59
N VAL A 22 -23.05 -16.97 11.71
CA VAL A 22 -21.90 -16.07 11.73
C VAL A 22 -21.62 -15.67 10.29
N ALA A 23 -22.01 -14.47 9.88
CA ALA A 23 -21.95 -14.03 8.48
C ALA A 23 -21.77 -12.50 8.38
N SER A 24 -21.28 -12.05 7.20
CA SER A 24 -21.27 -10.64 6.81
C SER A 24 -22.70 -10.09 6.62
N PRO A 25 -22.90 -8.76 6.61
CA PRO A 25 -24.21 -8.14 6.38
C PRO A 25 -24.87 -8.61 5.08
N ASN A 26 -24.13 -8.68 3.96
CA ASN A 26 -24.65 -9.17 2.67
C ASN A 26 -24.79 -10.71 2.58
N GLY A 27 -24.31 -11.44 3.59
CA GLY A 27 -24.38 -12.90 3.69
C GLY A 27 -23.45 -13.69 2.77
N LYS A 28 -22.59 -13.05 1.97
CA LYS A 28 -21.63 -13.72 1.09
C LYS A 28 -20.50 -14.38 1.88
N LEU A 29 -19.99 -13.70 2.91
CA LEU A 29 -19.01 -14.28 3.82
C LEU A 29 -19.71 -14.92 5.01
N SER A 30 -19.22 -16.08 5.42
CA SER A 30 -19.68 -16.76 6.63
C SER A 30 -18.53 -17.46 7.31
N ALA A 31 -18.60 -17.53 8.65
CA ALA A 31 -17.64 -18.25 9.47
C ALA A 31 -18.32 -19.46 10.13
N LYS A 32 -17.59 -20.58 10.20
CA LYS A 32 -18.06 -21.81 10.84
C LYS A 32 -16.94 -22.42 11.67
N LEU A 33 -17.27 -22.73 12.93
CA LEU A 33 -16.40 -23.53 13.78
C LEU A 33 -16.47 -25.00 13.38
N ASN A 34 -15.31 -25.63 13.26
CA ASN A 34 -15.15 -27.05 12.97
C ASN A 34 -14.02 -27.63 13.81
N GLY A 35 -14.36 -28.21 14.96
CA GLY A 35 -13.37 -28.64 15.96
C GLY A 35 -12.53 -27.44 16.42
N LYS A 36 -11.22 -27.52 16.26
CA LYS A 36 -10.27 -26.45 16.59
C LYS A 36 -9.94 -25.55 15.39
N SER A 37 -10.81 -25.49 14.40
CA SER A 37 -10.63 -24.61 13.23
C SER A 37 -11.79 -23.64 13.09
N LEU A 38 -11.50 -22.40 12.64
CA LEU A 38 -12.47 -21.45 12.15
C LEU A 38 -12.36 -21.38 10.62
N ILE A 39 -13.40 -21.82 9.94
CA ILE A 39 -13.48 -21.84 8.47
C ILE A 39 -14.24 -20.62 7.99
N ILE A 40 -13.61 -19.80 7.18
CA ILE A 40 -14.23 -18.67 6.47
C ILE A 40 -14.60 -19.12 5.07
N ASN A 41 -15.87 -18.94 4.73
CA ASN A 41 -16.40 -19.27 3.40
C ASN A 41 -16.83 -18.01 2.66
N TYR A 42 -16.64 -18.00 1.35
CA TYR A 42 -17.21 -17.04 0.40
C TYR A 42 -18.15 -17.79 -0.54
N ASP A 43 -19.42 -17.34 -0.63
CA ASP A 43 -20.48 -18.03 -1.39
C ASP A 43 -20.53 -19.56 -1.14
N LYS A 44 -20.39 -19.96 0.15
CA LYS A 44 -20.36 -21.35 0.64
C LYS A 44 -19.09 -22.16 0.31
N GLN A 45 -18.12 -21.60 -0.40
CA GLN A 45 -16.84 -22.24 -0.68
C GLN A 45 -15.83 -21.85 0.40
N LYS A 46 -15.07 -22.82 0.92
CA LYS A 46 -14.00 -22.57 1.89
C LYS A 46 -12.88 -21.76 1.23
N VAL A 47 -12.54 -20.62 1.85
CA VAL A 47 -11.49 -19.71 1.35
C VAL A 47 -10.32 -19.63 2.32
N ILE A 48 -10.59 -19.50 3.62
CA ILE A 48 -9.56 -19.43 4.67
C ILE A 48 -9.92 -20.41 5.79
N GLU A 49 -8.91 -20.99 6.38
CA GLU A 49 -9.00 -21.74 7.63
C GLU A 49 -7.99 -21.21 8.62
N LEU A 50 -8.48 -20.81 9.80
CA LEU A 50 -7.65 -20.56 10.98
C LEU A 50 -7.63 -21.82 11.84
N ALA A 51 -6.44 -22.38 12.04
CA ALA A 51 -6.26 -23.60 12.85
C ALA A 51 -5.96 -23.27 14.31
N ASP A 52 -6.08 -24.30 15.14
CA ASP A 52 -5.73 -24.29 16.57
C ASP A 52 -6.40 -23.19 17.40
N ILE A 53 -7.61 -22.81 17.01
CA ILE A 53 -8.39 -21.82 17.77
C ILE A 53 -8.71 -22.32 19.17
N SER A 54 -8.70 -21.40 20.15
CA SER A 54 -8.90 -21.67 21.57
C SER A 54 -10.30 -21.30 22.08
N PHE A 55 -11.26 -21.07 21.17
CA PHE A 55 -12.65 -20.75 21.48
C PHE A 55 -13.60 -21.67 20.72
N ASP A 56 -14.77 -21.92 21.30
CA ASP A 56 -15.76 -22.90 20.80
C ASP A 56 -17.09 -22.27 20.38
N LYS A 57 -17.30 -20.97 20.64
CA LYS A 57 -18.53 -20.27 20.28
C LYS A 57 -18.30 -18.78 20.05
N LEU A 58 -18.74 -18.29 18.88
CA LEU A 58 -18.82 -16.87 18.56
C LEU A 58 -20.20 -16.31 18.93
N ARG A 59 -20.24 -15.14 19.58
CA ARG A 59 -21.47 -14.43 19.93
C ARG A 59 -21.50 -13.11 19.17
N PHE A 60 -22.61 -12.83 18.50
CA PHE A 60 -22.86 -11.54 17.88
C PHE A 60 -22.89 -10.44 18.95
N THR A 61 -22.23 -9.33 18.69
CA THR A 61 -22.20 -8.18 19.61
C THR A 61 -22.89 -6.97 19.04
N ARG A 62 -22.57 -6.61 17.79
CA ARG A 62 -23.16 -5.43 17.14
C ARG A 62 -22.93 -5.47 15.63
N GLN A 63 -23.65 -4.61 14.92
CA GLN A 63 -23.31 -4.18 13.57
C GLN A 63 -22.36 -2.99 13.64
N VAL A 64 -21.30 -3.00 12.85
CA VAL A 64 -20.35 -1.89 12.68
C VAL A 64 -20.66 -1.25 11.33
N LYS A 65 -20.60 0.07 11.26
CA LYS A 65 -20.68 0.85 10.02
C LYS A 65 -19.53 1.81 9.99
N ASP A 66 -18.77 1.73 8.93
CA ASP A 66 -17.66 2.64 8.65
C ASP A 66 -18.12 3.65 7.60
N ASP A 67 -18.02 4.93 7.90
CA ASP A 67 -18.37 6.05 7.02
C ASP A 67 -17.43 7.20 7.35
N TYR A 68 -16.45 7.46 6.47
CA TYR A 68 -15.42 8.45 6.72
C TYR A 68 -14.84 9.02 5.43
N GLN A 69 -14.18 10.16 5.55
CA GLN A 69 -13.47 10.83 4.45
C GLN A 69 -11.97 10.60 4.58
N MET A 70 -11.34 10.28 3.45
CA MET A 70 -9.89 10.26 3.30
C MET A 70 -9.43 11.54 2.59
N LEU A 71 -8.17 11.93 2.77
CA LEU A 71 -7.56 13.05 2.05
C LEU A 71 -6.76 12.58 0.83
N GLU A 72 -6.46 11.30 0.78
CA GLU A 72 -5.75 10.62 -0.29
C GLU A 72 -6.28 9.20 -0.43
N GLY A 73 -5.82 8.46 -1.44
CA GLY A 73 -6.14 7.05 -1.59
C GLY A 73 -7.02 6.73 -2.79
N LYS A 74 -7.36 5.46 -2.89
CA LYS A 74 -8.16 4.90 -3.98
C LYS A 74 -9.63 5.36 -3.98
N ARG A 75 -10.10 5.91 -2.87
CA ARG A 75 -11.47 6.39 -2.67
C ARG A 75 -11.50 7.43 -1.55
N LEU A 76 -12.01 8.62 -1.84
CA LEU A 76 -12.12 9.68 -0.84
C LEU A 76 -13.23 9.45 0.18
N HIS A 77 -14.38 8.98 -0.24
CA HIS A 77 -15.48 8.64 0.65
C HIS A 77 -15.56 7.12 0.80
N CYS A 78 -15.18 6.63 1.96
CA CYS A 78 -15.15 5.21 2.30
C CYS A 78 -16.37 4.84 3.13
N THR A 79 -17.10 3.81 2.70
CA THR A 79 -18.22 3.23 3.44
C THR A 79 -18.10 1.72 3.42
N ASN A 80 -18.27 1.10 4.58
CA ASN A 80 -18.34 -0.35 4.70
C ASN A 80 -19.21 -0.74 5.90
N GLU A 81 -19.58 -2.00 6.01
CA GLU A 81 -20.34 -2.52 7.14
C GLU A 81 -19.90 -3.93 7.51
N ALA A 82 -19.96 -4.24 8.79
CA ALA A 82 -19.60 -5.54 9.33
C ALA A 82 -20.56 -6.00 10.44
N ASN A 83 -20.66 -7.30 10.60
CA ASN A 83 -21.19 -7.92 11.80
C ASN A 83 -20.03 -8.30 12.72
N GLU A 84 -20.03 -7.79 13.95
CA GLU A 84 -19.00 -8.06 14.95
C GLU A 84 -19.44 -9.21 15.86
N TYR A 85 -18.50 -10.12 16.11
CA TYR A 85 -18.66 -11.28 16.98
C TYR A 85 -17.49 -11.34 17.96
N GLN A 86 -17.74 -11.90 19.13
CA GLN A 86 -16.71 -12.08 20.16
C GLN A 86 -16.77 -13.48 20.75
N ALA A 87 -15.60 -13.95 21.20
CA ALA A 87 -15.49 -15.16 22.00
C ALA A 87 -14.44 -14.98 23.11
N PRO A 88 -14.67 -15.49 24.34
CA PRO A 88 -13.67 -15.47 25.40
C PRO A 88 -12.53 -16.45 25.07
N ILE A 89 -11.33 -16.11 25.52
CA ILE A 89 -10.13 -16.95 25.45
C ILE A 89 -9.54 -16.98 26.87
N GLY A 90 -9.66 -18.11 27.55
CA GLY A 90 -9.28 -18.22 28.97
C GLY A 90 -10.04 -17.23 29.85
N SER A 91 -9.37 -16.66 30.85
CA SER A 91 -9.98 -15.78 31.84
C SER A 91 -9.74 -14.29 31.60
N ASN A 92 -8.73 -13.92 30.82
CA ASN A 92 -8.26 -12.54 30.68
C ASN A 92 -8.09 -12.07 29.23
N ALA A 93 -8.59 -12.85 28.26
CA ALA A 93 -8.54 -12.51 26.85
C ALA A 93 -9.85 -12.82 26.14
N LYS A 94 -10.05 -12.16 25.00
CA LYS A 94 -11.11 -12.46 24.04
C LYS A 94 -10.60 -12.22 22.62
N ILE A 95 -11.21 -12.87 21.65
CA ILE A 95 -11.10 -12.53 20.25
C ILE A 95 -12.29 -11.68 19.83
N VAL A 96 -12.04 -10.65 19.05
CA VAL A 96 -13.04 -9.83 18.36
C VAL A 96 -12.89 -10.09 16.87
N ILE A 97 -13.98 -10.50 16.21
CA ILE A 97 -14.01 -10.81 14.77
C ILE A 97 -15.09 -9.97 14.11
N ARG A 98 -14.75 -9.26 13.04
CA ARG A 98 -15.67 -8.52 12.17
C ARG A 98 -15.73 -9.17 10.81
N LEU A 99 -16.93 -9.57 10.38
CA LEU A 99 -17.16 -10.04 9.02
C LEU A 99 -17.74 -8.86 8.22
N TYR A 100 -16.91 -8.28 7.37
CA TYR A 100 -17.24 -7.23 6.41
C TYR A 100 -17.83 -7.84 5.13
N ASN A 101 -18.32 -7.00 4.24
CA ASN A 101 -18.87 -7.46 2.96
C ASN A 101 -17.78 -7.92 1.97
N ASP A 102 -16.55 -7.46 2.16
CA ASP A 102 -15.37 -7.72 1.34
C ASP A 102 -14.21 -8.40 2.10
N GLY A 103 -14.43 -8.86 3.36
CA GLY A 103 -13.38 -9.52 4.11
C GLY A 103 -13.71 -9.79 5.57
N VAL A 104 -12.70 -10.23 6.28
CA VAL A 104 -12.75 -10.45 7.73
C VAL A 104 -11.56 -9.76 8.40
N ALA A 105 -11.84 -9.14 9.54
CA ALA A 105 -10.79 -8.62 10.42
C ALA A 105 -10.98 -9.17 11.83
N PHE A 106 -9.89 -9.50 12.50
CA PHE A 106 -9.95 -9.96 13.88
C PHE A 106 -8.72 -9.52 14.67
N ARG A 107 -8.89 -9.41 15.99
CA ARG A 107 -7.81 -9.12 16.93
C ARG A 107 -8.05 -9.80 18.27
N TYR A 108 -6.99 -9.97 19.04
CA TYR A 108 -7.05 -10.44 20.41
C TYR A 108 -7.00 -9.24 21.35
N GLU A 109 -7.91 -9.19 22.31
CA GLU A 109 -7.95 -8.17 23.36
C GLU A 109 -7.70 -8.82 24.71
N TYR A 110 -6.76 -8.28 25.47
CA TYR A 110 -6.32 -8.75 26.77
C TYR A 110 -6.63 -7.72 27.84
N ILE A 111 -7.01 -8.18 29.02
CA ILE A 111 -7.29 -7.32 30.17
C ILE A 111 -6.34 -7.63 31.30
N LYS A 112 -5.85 -6.58 31.97
CA LYS A 112 -5.02 -6.68 33.18
C LYS A 112 -3.79 -7.57 33.01
N LEU A 113 -3.05 -7.40 31.93
CA LEU A 113 -1.76 -8.06 31.76
C LEU A 113 -0.80 -7.62 32.88
N GLU A 114 -0.11 -8.58 33.49
CA GLU A 114 0.89 -8.33 34.52
C GLU A 114 2.28 -8.64 33.96
N ASN A 115 3.01 -7.62 33.47
CA ASN A 115 4.40 -7.70 33.01
C ASN A 115 4.71 -8.93 32.13
N GLN A 116 3.82 -9.23 31.16
CA GLN A 116 4.03 -10.33 30.24
C GLN A 116 5.07 -9.94 29.18
N LYS A 117 6.11 -10.73 29.07
CA LYS A 117 7.17 -10.55 28.09
C LYS A 117 6.86 -11.17 26.73
N GLN A 118 5.95 -12.11 26.68
CA GLN A 118 5.52 -12.81 25.46
C GLN A 118 4.00 -12.99 25.48
N LEU A 119 3.34 -12.45 24.45
CA LEU A 119 1.99 -12.84 24.10
C LEU A 119 2.08 -13.82 22.93
N GLU A 120 1.78 -15.07 23.19
CA GLU A 120 1.61 -16.05 22.14
C GLU A 120 0.31 -15.75 21.42
N GLU A 121 0.42 -15.16 20.22
CA GLU A 121 -0.70 -15.08 19.31
C GLU A 121 -0.82 -16.41 18.55
N HIS A 122 -1.92 -17.13 18.76
CA HIS A 122 -2.19 -18.40 18.08
C HIS A 122 -3.00 -18.18 16.78
N THR A 123 -2.54 -17.31 15.91
CA THR A 123 -3.13 -17.14 14.58
C THR A 123 -2.35 -17.97 13.57
N ILE A 124 -2.99 -19.03 13.04
CA ILE A 124 -2.39 -19.94 12.06
C ILE A 124 -3.31 -20.06 10.86
N TYR A 125 -2.87 -19.59 9.71
CA TYR A 125 -3.55 -19.80 8.44
C TYR A 125 -3.12 -21.13 7.84
N MET A 126 -4.10 -21.98 7.48
CA MET A 126 -3.85 -23.22 6.74
C MET A 126 -3.88 -22.92 5.25
N ILE A 127 -2.74 -23.05 4.58
CA ILE A 127 -2.60 -22.80 3.14
C ILE A 127 -2.10 -24.08 2.46
N PRO A 128 -3.00 -24.89 1.90
CA PRO A 128 -2.66 -26.18 1.32
C PRO A 128 -1.64 -26.05 0.17
N GLU A 129 -0.82 -27.09 0.02
CA GLU A 129 0.01 -27.26 -1.19
C GLU A 129 -0.90 -27.26 -2.43
N GLY A 130 -0.43 -26.70 -3.53
CA GLY A 130 -1.21 -26.49 -4.75
C GLY A 130 -2.02 -25.19 -4.78
N THR A 131 -2.21 -24.49 -3.64
CA THR A 131 -2.85 -23.17 -3.64
C THR A 131 -1.97 -22.15 -4.35
N LYS A 132 -2.50 -21.47 -5.37
CA LYS A 132 -1.79 -20.35 -6.00
C LYS A 132 -1.62 -19.22 -5.01
N ARG A 133 -0.42 -18.65 -4.96
CA ARG A 133 -0.04 -17.58 -4.04
C ARG A 133 0.96 -16.63 -4.64
N TRP A 134 0.88 -15.36 -4.24
CA TRP A 134 1.83 -14.30 -4.56
C TRP A 134 2.33 -13.75 -3.23
N PHE A 135 3.42 -14.32 -2.74
CA PHE A 135 4.01 -13.99 -1.44
C PHE A 135 5.39 -13.39 -1.65
N MET A 136 5.61 -12.26 -1.00
CA MET A 136 6.91 -11.63 -0.91
C MET A 136 7.66 -12.23 0.29
N GLN A 137 8.92 -12.60 0.11
CA GLN A 137 9.76 -12.90 1.27
C GLN A 137 9.92 -11.66 2.14
N TRP A 138 9.79 -11.83 3.45
CA TRP A 138 9.89 -10.71 4.37
C TRP A 138 11.29 -10.10 4.32
N THR A 139 11.35 -8.78 4.21
CA THR A 139 12.54 -7.93 4.34
C THR A 139 12.16 -6.72 5.19
N GLU A 140 13.13 -6.08 5.85
CA GLU A 140 12.88 -4.93 6.73
C GLU A 140 12.23 -3.75 6.01
N ALA A 141 12.61 -3.52 4.76
CA ALA A 141 12.09 -2.43 3.92
C ALA A 141 10.94 -2.84 2.98
N TYR A 142 10.53 -4.11 2.98
CA TYR A 142 9.50 -4.64 2.08
C TYR A 142 9.82 -4.50 0.58
N GLU A 143 11.09 -4.37 0.24
CA GLU A 143 11.59 -4.27 -1.13
C GLU A 143 11.81 -5.66 -1.72
N GLY A 144 10.76 -6.29 -2.20
CA GLY A 144 10.81 -7.63 -2.76
C GLY A 144 9.76 -7.90 -3.83
N PHE A 145 9.97 -8.98 -4.57
CA PHE A 145 9.02 -9.47 -5.56
C PHE A 145 7.92 -10.30 -4.92
N PHE A 146 6.78 -10.37 -5.60
CA PHE A 146 5.65 -11.24 -5.28
C PHE A 146 5.55 -12.37 -6.33
N PRO A 147 6.44 -13.38 -6.32
CA PRO A 147 6.39 -14.45 -7.31
C PRO A 147 5.14 -15.29 -7.16
N GLN A 148 4.53 -15.68 -8.28
CA GLN A 148 3.47 -16.67 -8.26
C GLN A 148 4.05 -18.05 -8.01
N THR A 149 3.53 -18.75 -6.98
CA THR A 149 3.89 -20.12 -6.68
C THR A 149 2.67 -20.94 -6.27
N THR A 150 2.81 -22.27 -6.26
CA THR A 150 1.79 -23.20 -5.77
C THR A 150 2.31 -24.04 -4.61
N THR A 151 3.54 -23.80 -4.20
CA THR A 151 4.22 -24.56 -3.14
C THR A 151 4.68 -23.64 -2.01
N TYR A 152 4.78 -24.16 -0.80
CA TYR A 152 5.43 -23.49 0.32
C TYR A 152 6.97 -23.62 0.29
N LYS A 153 7.53 -24.49 -0.58
CA LYS A 153 8.98 -24.69 -0.75
C LYS A 153 9.53 -23.74 -1.80
N VAL A 154 9.63 -22.48 -1.49
CA VAL A 154 10.08 -21.45 -2.43
C VAL A 154 11.54 -21.11 -2.19
N LYS A 155 12.32 -21.02 -3.27
CA LYS A 155 13.67 -20.44 -3.19
C LYS A 155 13.55 -18.91 -3.12
N PRO A 156 14.31 -18.25 -2.23
CA PRO A 156 14.36 -16.80 -2.17
C PRO A 156 14.76 -16.20 -3.51
N ILE A 157 14.06 -15.16 -3.93
CA ILE A 157 14.53 -14.27 -4.99
C ILE A 157 15.40 -13.22 -4.30
N ARG A 158 16.70 -13.29 -4.50
CA ARG A 158 17.60 -12.28 -3.99
C ARG A 158 17.39 -10.98 -4.74
N THR A 159 17.14 -9.93 -3.98
CA THR A 159 17.29 -8.56 -4.44
C THR A 159 18.73 -8.17 -4.13
N SER A 160 19.43 -7.56 -5.07
CA SER A 160 20.86 -7.22 -4.89
C SER A 160 21.04 -5.88 -4.19
N SER A 161 19.98 -5.25 -3.66
CA SER A 161 20.09 -4.02 -2.91
C SER A 161 20.68 -4.29 -1.53
N GLY A 162 21.64 -3.46 -1.11
CA GLY A 162 22.21 -3.53 0.23
C GLY A 162 21.18 -3.21 1.36
N ALA A 163 20.07 -2.58 1.01
CA ALA A 163 19.00 -2.23 1.94
C ALA A 163 17.97 -3.36 2.12
N SER A 164 17.75 -4.18 1.11
CA SER A 164 16.95 -5.38 1.27
C SER A 164 17.88 -6.50 1.72
N THR A 165 17.92 -6.75 2.99
CA THR A 165 18.64 -7.90 3.51
C THR A 165 18.14 -9.13 2.79
N SER A 166 19.07 -9.83 2.14
CA SER A 166 18.77 -11.08 1.49
C SER A 166 18.02 -11.97 2.47
N ALA A 167 17.01 -12.64 2.01
CA ALA A 167 16.26 -13.61 2.77
C ALA A 167 17.07 -14.84 3.24
N ASP A 168 18.37 -14.81 3.16
CA ASP A 168 19.26 -15.83 3.70
C ASP A 168 19.09 -15.91 5.21
N GLY A 169 18.42 -16.92 5.70
CA GLY A 169 18.03 -17.07 7.10
C GLY A 169 16.56 -16.73 7.40
N TRP A 170 15.81 -16.17 6.46
CA TRP A 170 14.39 -15.82 6.60
C TRP A 170 13.49 -16.61 5.64
N ASN A 171 13.95 -17.70 5.09
CA ASN A 171 13.31 -18.47 4.01
C ASN A 171 11.85 -18.87 4.27
N ASN A 172 11.43 -18.97 5.53
CA ASN A 172 10.07 -19.31 5.94
C ASN A 172 9.27 -18.10 6.45
N ARG A 173 9.77 -16.86 6.27
CA ARG A 173 9.07 -15.64 6.66
C ARG A 173 8.59 -14.88 5.42
N TRP A 174 7.33 -14.43 5.49
CA TRP A 174 6.62 -13.78 4.40
C TRP A 174 6.08 -12.45 4.86
N GLY A 175 6.34 -11.40 4.08
CA GLY A 175 5.83 -10.06 4.32
C GLY A 175 4.38 -9.92 3.90
N TYR A 176 3.73 -8.91 4.41
CA TYR A 176 2.41 -8.49 3.96
C TYR A 176 2.49 -7.52 2.78
N PRO A 177 1.41 -7.47 1.94
CA PRO A 177 0.28 -8.39 1.93
C PRO A 177 0.62 -9.73 1.27
N ALA A 178 -0.11 -10.78 1.63
CA ALA A 178 0.05 -12.11 1.07
C ALA A 178 -1.23 -12.51 0.31
N LEU A 179 -1.17 -12.54 -1.02
CA LEU A 179 -2.31 -12.84 -1.89
C LEU A 179 -2.39 -14.34 -2.19
N LEU A 180 -3.59 -14.89 -2.10
CA LEU A 180 -3.94 -16.28 -2.40
C LEU A 180 -5.06 -16.36 -3.42
N GLU A 181 -5.10 -17.44 -4.21
CA GLU A 181 -6.27 -17.91 -4.97
C GLU A 181 -6.62 -19.32 -4.48
N PRO A 182 -7.33 -19.46 -3.33
CA PRO A 182 -7.66 -20.77 -2.75
C PRO A 182 -8.73 -21.53 -3.55
N VAL A 183 -9.55 -20.81 -4.30
CA VAL A 183 -10.55 -21.33 -5.24
C VAL A 183 -10.43 -20.52 -6.52
N GLU A 184 -10.56 -21.14 -7.66
CA GLU A 184 -10.46 -20.47 -8.96
C GLU A 184 -11.38 -19.24 -9.04
N GLY A 185 -10.78 -18.08 -9.31
CA GLY A 185 -11.47 -16.78 -9.39
C GLY A 185 -11.93 -16.19 -8.05
N VAL A 186 -11.59 -16.81 -6.94
CA VAL A 186 -11.82 -16.27 -5.58
C VAL A 186 -10.47 -16.10 -4.88
N PHE A 187 -10.22 -14.88 -4.41
CA PHE A 187 -8.97 -14.48 -3.83
C PHE A 187 -9.10 -14.15 -2.33
N ALA A 188 -8.00 -14.28 -1.63
CA ALA A 188 -7.84 -13.83 -0.26
C ALA A 188 -6.50 -13.11 -0.11
N LEU A 189 -6.52 -11.88 0.40
CA LEU A 189 -5.32 -11.09 0.66
C LEU A 189 -5.17 -10.92 2.17
N ILE A 190 -4.14 -11.54 2.72
CA ILE A 190 -3.82 -11.48 4.15
C ILE A 190 -2.92 -10.27 4.41
N SER A 191 -3.26 -9.49 5.43
CA SER A 191 -2.47 -8.35 5.91
C SER A 191 -2.76 -8.10 7.40
N GLU A 192 -2.19 -7.00 7.90
CA GLU A 192 -2.52 -6.46 9.22
C GLU A 192 -2.78 -4.95 9.12
N ALA A 193 -3.43 -4.39 10.14
CA ALA A 193 -3.79 -2.97 10.16
C ALA A 193 -3.86 -2.42 11.58
N ASN A 194 -3.80 -1.09 11.67
CA ASN A 194 -3.95 -0.33 12.90
C ASN A 194 -2.89 -0.69 13.94
N ILE A 195 -1.63 -0.49 13.56
CA ILE A 195 -0.52 -0.55 14.53
C ILE A 195 -0.57 0.69 15.39
N GLU A 196 -0.71 0.50 16.69
CA GLU A 196 -0.71 1.54 17.70
C GLU A 196 0.58 1.51 18.53
N ARG A 197 0.73 2.49 19.43
CA ARG A 197 1.87 2.53 20.36
C ARG A 197 1.92 1.27 21.21
N ARG A 198 3.14 0.83 21.53
CA ARG A 198 3.43 -0.39 22.29
C ARG A 198 3.06 -1.68 21.54
N GLN A 199 2.98 -1.62 20.22
CA GLN A 199 2.77 -2.80 19.38
C GLN A 199 3.96 -2.96 18.42
N SER A 200 4.37 -4.19 18.18
CA SER A 200 5.19 -4.54 17.03
C SER A 200 4.31 -4.95 15.87
N ALA A 201 4.81 -4.79 14.65
CA ALA A 201 4.22 -5.43 13.49
C ALA A 201 4.58 -6.92 13.43
N SER A 202 4.01 -7.64 12.48
CA SER A 202 4.21 -9.08 12.33
C SER A 202 4.49 -9.48 10.88
N CYS A 203 4.90 -10.72 10.70
CA CYS A 203 4.99 -11.38 9.41
C CYS A 203 4.38 -12.78 9.50
N LEU A 204 4.25 -13.47 8.37
CA LEU A 204 3.87 -14.89 8.37
C LEU A 204 5.14 -15.76 8.43
N TYR A 205 5.11 -16.78 9.27
CA TYR A 205 6.13 -17.83 9.31
C TYR A 205 5.50 -19.17 8.96
N ASN A 206 6.03 -19.88 7.98
CA ASN A 206 5.47 -21.17 7.62
C ASN A 206 6.30 -22.37 8.09
N ASP A 207 5.58 -23.38 8.58
CA ASP A 207 6.04 -24.74 8.76
C ASP A 207 5.11 -25.64 7.92
N GLY A 208 5.58 -26.01 6.73
CA GLY A 208 4.73 -26.67 5.75
C GLY A 208 3.55 -25.77 5.32
N GLU A 209 2.34 -26.31 5.42
CA GLU A 209 1.08 -25.63 5.08
C GLU A 209 0.56 -24.69 6.18
N ARG A 210 1.22 -24.66 7.33
CA ARG A 210 0.84 -23.84 8.50
C ARG A 210 1.58 -22.52 8.44
N TYR A 211 0.88 -21.43 8.35
CA TYR A 211 1.42 -20.06 8.32
C TYR A 211 1.01 -19.33 9.59
N SER A 212 1.93 -19.26 10.54
CA SER A 212 1.72 -18.58 11.81
C SER A 212 2.01 -17.09 11.70
N VAL A 213 1.19 -16.27 12.36
CA VAL A 213 1.51 -14.86 12.58
C VAL A 213 2.59 -14.78 13.65
N VAL A 214 3.71 -14.15 13.33
CA VAL A 214 4.87 -14.02 14.22
C VAL A 214 5.20 -12.55 14.38
N ALA A 215 5.17 -12.05 15.60
CA ALA A 215 5.60 -10.67 15.91
C ALA A 215 7.08 -10.47 15.57
N ALA A 216 7.46 -9.26 15.21
CA ALA A 216 8.86 -8.90 14.94
C ALA A 216 9.73 -8.99 16.20
N GLU A 217 9.12 -8.85 17.37
CA GLU A 217 9.78 -9.00 18.68
C GLU A 217 9.02 -9.98 19.56
N ASN A 218 9.77 -10.78 20.31
CA ASN A 218 9.23 -11.72 21.27
C ASN A 218 9.29 -11.21 22.73
N ASP A 219 9.89 -10.06 23.00
CA ASP A 219 10.11 -9.52 24.34
C ASP A 219 9.39 -8.19 24.56
N LEU A 220 8.10 -8.15 24.23
CA LEU A 220 7.24 -7.00 24.49
C LEU A 220 6.91 -6.95 26.00
N ASN A 221 7.28 -5.87 26.68
CA ASN A 221 6.92 -5.66 28.08
C ASN A 221 5.49 -5.12 28.18
N LEU A 222 4.50 -6.01 28.24
CA LEU A 222 3.09 -5.70 28.17
C LEU A 222 2.44 -5.72 29.55
N SER A 223 1.78 -4.64 29.91
CA SER A 223 1.04 -4.50 31.16
C SER A 223 -0.26 -3.71 30.94
N GLY A 224 -1.27 -3.98 31.77
CA GLY A 224 -2.57 -3.34 31.68
C GLY A 224 -3.45 -3.96 30.57
N ASP A 225 -4.40 -3.18 30.07
CA ASP A 225 -5.22 -3.59 28.93
C ASP A 225 -4.41 -3.39 27.64
N TRP A 226 -4.48 -4.37 26.75
CA TRP A 226 -3.74 -4.36 25.51
C TRP A 226 -4.47 -5.19 24.42
N HIS A 227 -4.20 -4.91 23.16
CA HIS A 227 -4.71 -5.71 22.04
C HIS A 227 -3.66 -5.84 20.93
N THR A 228 -3.80 -6.88 20.13
CA THR A 228 -3.01 -7.04 18.91
C THR A 228 -3.45 -6.03 17.85
N PRO A 229 -2.62 -5.70 16.86
CA PRO A 229 -3.09 -5.13 15.60
C PRO A 229 -4.21 -5.98 15.00
N TRP A 230 -5.05 -5.39 14.15
CA TRP A 230 -6.03 -6.15 13.40
C TRP A 230 -5.35 -7.07 12.40
N ARG A 231 -5.72 -8.36 12.41
CA ARG A 231 -5.44 -9.28 11.32
C ARG A 231 -6.53 -9.12 10.29
N VAL A 232 -6.14 -8.84 9.06
CA VAL A 232 -7.06 -8.50 7.97
C VAL A 232 -6.95 -9.54 6.87
N VAL A 233 -8.09 -10.03 6.39
CA VAL A 233 -8.15 -10.86 5.18
C VAL A 233 -9.24 -10.29 4.27
N ILE A 234 -8.85 -9.67 3.17
CA ILE A 234 -9.75 -9.20 2.13
C ILE A 234 -10.11 -10.41 1.26
N ILE A 235 -11.40 -10.64 1.02
CA ILE A 235 -11.88 -11.87 0.35
C ILE A 235 -12.90 -11.54 -0.71
N GLY A 236 -12.71 -12.08 -1.91
CA GLY A 236 -13.67 -11.98 -3.00
C GLY A 236 -13.04 -12.19 -4.36
N LYS A 237 -13.62 -11.62 -5.39
CA LYS A 237 -13.02 -11.56 -6.74
C LYS A 237 -11.91 -10.51 -6.78
N LEU A 238 -11.12 -10.44 -7.84
CA LEU A 238 -10.08 -9.42 -7.97
C LEU A 238 -10.60 -7.98 -7.84
N ALA A 239 -11.83 -7.72 -8.27
CA ALA A 239 -12.47 -6.42 -8.04
C ALA A 239 -12.63 -6.13 -6.55
N ASP A 240 -13.13 -7.10 -5.77
CA ASP A 240 -13.29 -6.96 -4.32
C ASP A 240 -11.94 -6.73 -3.62
N ILE A 241 -10.86 -7.38 -4.11
CA ILE A 241 -9.50 -7.19 -3.59
C ILE A 241 -8.98 -5.77 -3.87
N VAL A 242 -9.01 -5.34 -5.14
CA VAL A 242 -8.44 -4.06 -5.57
C VAL A 242 -9.20 -2.86 -4.99
N GLU A 243 -10.54 -2.96 -4.92
CA GLU A 243 -11.42 -1.87 -4.52
C GLU A 243 -11.61 -1.77 -3.00
N SER A 244 -11.18 -2.77 -2.23
CA SER A 244 -11.34 -2.82 -0.77
C SER A 244 -10.62 -1.67 -0.06
N THR A 245 -11.28 -1.16 0.98
CA THR A 245 -10.73 -0.20 1.94
C THR A 245 -10.55 -0.80 3.33
N LEU A 246 -10.62 -2.14 3.46
CA LEU A 246 -10.69 -2.84 4.74
C LEU A 246 -9.55 -2.50 5.70
N VAL A 247 -8.33 -2.24 5.20
CA VAL A 247 -7.19 -1.82 6.05
C VAL A 247 -7.47 -0.47 6.74
N THR A 248 -8.04 0.48 6.02
CA THR A 248 -8.42 1.78 6.61
C THR A 248 -9.75 1.73 7.37
N ASP A 249 -10.68 0.83 6.99
CA ASP A 249 -11.95 0.66 7.71
C ASP A 249 -11.72 0.26 9.17
N VAL A 250 -10.76 -0.65 9.44
CA VAL A 250 -10.45 -1.10 10.80
C VAL A 250 -9.46 -0.19 11.55
N SER A 251 -8.90 0.81 10.88
CA SER A 251 -7.93 1.74 11.49
C SER A 251 -8.64 2.87 12.22
N GLU A 252 -7.98 3.40 13.25
CA GLU A 252 -8.52 4.48 14.07
C GLU A 252 -8.79 5.75 13.25
N PRO A 253 -9.75 6.58 13.66
CA PRO A 253 -10.01 7.87 13.04
C PRO A 253 -8.79 8.80 13.10
N SER A 254 -8.80 9.83 12.25
CA SER A 254 -7.75 10.84 12.22
C SER A 254 -7.51 11.46 13.60
N GLN A 255 -6.24 11.54 14.00
CA GLN A 255 -5.79 12.22 15.20
C GLN A 255 -5.61 13.73 14.97
N LEU A 256 -5.66 14.20 13.73
CA LEU A 256 -5.49 15.61 13.38
C LEU A 256 -6.84 16.33 13.36
N LYS A 257 -6.91 17.48 14.04
CA LYS A 257 -8.11 18.34 14.08
C LYS A 257 -8.22 19.23 12.85
N ASP A 258 -7.07 19.74 12.36
CA ASP A 258 -6.99 20.54 11.15
C ASP A 258 -6.14 19.80 10.11
N THR A 259 -6.73 19.55 8.96
CA THR A 259 -6.14 18.86 7.83
C THR A 259 -6.10 19.72 6.56
N ASN A 260 -6.52 20.99 6.65
CA ASN A 260 -6.63 21.87 5.47
C ASN A 260 -5.29 22.17 4.80
N TRP A 261 -4.19 22.05 5.51
CA TRP A 261 -2.83 22.25 5.02
C TRP A 261 -2.31 21.03 4.23
N ILE A 262 -2.89 19.85 4.42
CA ILE A 262 -2.50 18.61 3.76
C ILE A 262 -2.99 18.64 2.31
N LYS A 263 -2.06 18.63 1.35
CA LYS A 263 -2.39 18.68 -0.08
C LYS A 263 -1.58 17.60 -0.80
N PRO A 264 -2.21 16.51 -1.24
CA PRO A 264 -1.58 15.53 -2.12
C PRO A 264 -1.14 16.15 -3.46
N GLY A 265 -0.14 15.55 -4.11
CA GLY A 265 0.32 16.05 -5.41
C GLY A 265 1.51 15.28 -5.99
N VAL A 266 1.78 15.59 -7.25
CA VAL A 266 2.91 15.02 -7.99
C VAL A 266 4.20 15.76 -7.61
N VAL A 267 5.28 15.03 -7.49
CA VAL A 267 6.58 15.50 -6.99
C VAL A 267 7.66 15.35 -8.06
N SER A 268 8.37 16.43 -8.36
CA SER A 268 9.63 16.37 -9.10
C SER A 268 10.73 15.85 -8.19
N TRP A 269 11.39 14.75 -8.54
CA TRP A 269 12.31 14.06 -7.63
C TRP A 269 13.77 14.13 -8.09
N VAL A 270 14.62 14.75 -7.26
CA VAL A 270 16.05 15.02 -7.57
C VAL A 270 16.92 13.82 -7.15
N TYR A 271 16.78 12.68 -7.78
CA TYR A 271 17.63 11.53 -7.46
C TYR A 271 17.87 10.56 -8.62
N TRP A 272 16.85 9.92 -9.14
CA TRP A 272 16.93 8.71 -9.97
C TRP A 272 18.02 8.75 -11.08
N ALA A 273 18.06 9.80 -11.88
CA ALA A 273 19.05 9.97 -12.97
C ALA A 273 20.28 10.79 -12.56
N ASN A 274 20.26 11.36 -11.37
CA ASN A 274 21.30 12.24 -10.83
C ASN A 274 21.59 11.85 -9.38
N ASN A 275 22.12 10.65 -9.17
CA ASN A 275 22.62 10.23 -7.86
C ASN A 275 23.54 11.35 -7.33
N HIS A 276 23.39 11.72 -6.07
CA HIS A 276 24.05 12.87 -5.44
C HIS A 276 23.66 14.26 -5.98
N GLY A 277 22.65 14.35 -6.87
CA GLY A 277 22.22 15.64 -7.44
C GLY A 277 21.63 16.62 -6.42
N SER A 278 21.20 16.14 -5.28
CA SER A 278 20.63 16.98 -4.21
C SER A 278 21.67 17.77 -3.42
N ASN A 279 22.96 17.54 -3.61
CA ASN A 279 24.03 18.41 -3.08
C ASN A 279 24.47 19.49 -4.10
N ASP A 280 23.89 19.54 -5.30
CA ASP A 280 24.19 20.52 -6.34
C ASP A 280 23.00 21.46 -6.57
N PHE A 281 23.18 22.72 -6.21
CA PHE A 281 22.17 23.78 -6.36
C PHE A 281 21.70 23.93 -7.81
N ASN A 282 22.58 23.79 -8.79
CA ASN A 282 22.23 23.95 -10.21
C ASN A 282 21.41 22.77 -10.74
N ILE A 283 21.66 21.57 -10.23
CA ILE A 283 20.82 20.40 -10.53
C ILE A 283 19.43 20.61 -9.93
N ILE A 284 19.35 20.97 -8.66
CA ILE A 284 18.06 21.24 -7.99
C ILE A 284 17.26 22.28 -8.76
N LYS A 285 17.89 23.37 -9.21
CA LYS A 285 17.25 24.40 -10.05
C LYS A 285 16.58 23.82 -11.29
N LYS A 286 17.25 22.91 -12.00
CA LYS A 286 16.68 22.29 -13.21
C LYS A 286 15.38 21.51 -12.90
N TYR A 287 15.35 20.78 -11.77
CA TYR A 287 14.14 20.06 -11.35
C TYR A 287 13.02 21.01 -10.90
N VAL A 288 13.35 22.10 -10.22
CA VAL A 288 12.38 23.16 -9.88
C VAL A 288 11.84 23.81 -11.15
N ASP A 289 12.70 24.18 -12.11
CA ASP A 289 12.29 24.83 -13.36
C ASP A 289 11.43 23.88 -14.23
N MET A 290 11.76 22.58 -14.27
CA MET A 290 10.90 21.56 -14.89
C MET A 290 9.54 21.49 -14.18
N ALA A 291 9.49 21.47 -12.85
CA ALA A 291 8.24 21.44 -12.10
C ALA A 291 7.35 22.65 -12.45
N VAL A 292 7.92 23.84 -12.66
CA VAL A 292 7.18 25.01 -13.14
C VAL A 292 6.58 24.77 -14.51
N VAL A 293 7.39 24.26 -15.47
CA VAL A 293 6.93 24.01 -16.86
C VAL A 293 5.81 22.97 -16.89
N LEU A 294 5.97 21.88 -16.13
CA LEU A 294 4.99 20.78 -16.02
C LEU A 294 3.84 21.10 -15.07
N LYS A 295 3.89 22.22 -14.32
CA LYS A 295 2.90 22.58 -13.29
C LYS A 295 2.78 21.57 -12.15
N LEU A 296 3.89 20.94 -11.78
CA LEU A 296 3.95 20.05 -10.62
C LEU A 296 3.99 20.90 -9.34
N PRO A 297 3.25 20.52 -8.28
CA PRO A 297 3.19 21.32 -7.06
C PRO A 297 4.43 21.22 -6.17
N TYR A 298 5.21 20.13 -6.29
CA TYR A 298 6.27 19.79 -5.36
C TYR A 298 7.59 19.49 -6.05
N VAL A 299 8.69 19.71 -5.29
CA VAL A 299 10.02 19.18 -5.58
C VAL A 299 10.56 18.50 -4.33
N LEU A 300 11.12 17.29 -4.47
CA LEU A 300 11.87 16.62 -3.42
C LEU A 300 13.37 16.79 -3.66
N ILE A 301 14.04 17.45 -2.72
CA ILE A 301 15.49 17.52 -2.61
C ILE A 301 15.90 16.32 -1.74
N ASP A 302 16.50 15.31 -2.36
CA ASP A 302 16.78 14.02 -1.75
C ASP A 302 18.07 14.04 -0.88
N ALA A 303 18.66 12.91 -0.60
CA ALA A 303 19.81 12.71 0.26
C ALA A 303 21.02 13.62 -0.07
N GLU A 304 21.84 13.90 0.94
CA GLU A 304 23.10 14.67 0.86
C GLU A 304 22.93 16.20 0.68
N TRP A 305 21.73 16.73 0.80
CA TRP A 305 21.53 18.20 0.75
C TRP A 305 22.29 18.95 1.85
N ASP A 306 22.65 18.32 2.95
CA ASP A 306 23.45 18.86 4.03
C ASP A 306 24.96 18.99 3.69
N GLU A 307 25.33 18.58 2.49
CA GLU A 307 26.70 18.72 1.96
C GLU A 307 26.84 19.82 0.89
N MET A 308 25.76 20.55 0.58
CA MET A 308 25.74 21.55 -0.48
C MET A 308 26.81 22.64 -0.33
N ASP A 309 27.06 23.11 0.88
CA ASP A 309 28.06 24.14 1.19
C ASP A 309 29.51 23.68 1.00
N LYS A 310 29.73 22.36 0.94
CA LYS A 310 31.05 21.75 0.70
C LYS A 310 31.37 21.64 -0.79
N ILE A 311 30.41 21.82 -1.67
CA ILE A 311 30.56 21.69 -3.13
C ILE A 311 30.95 23.05 -3.72
N ALA A 312 32.16 23.15 -4.25
CA ALA A 312 32.72 24.40 -4.75
C ALA A 312 31.87 25.07 -5.86
N SER A 313 31.22 24.28 -6.73
CA SER A 313 30.35 24.79 -7.79
C SER A 313 29.06 25.44 -7.28
N ASN A 314 28.71 25.24 -6.02
CA ASN A 314 27.55 25.89 -5.40
C ASN A 314 27.84 27.32 -4.93
N GLU A 315 29.09 27.78 -4.95
CA GLU A 315 29.48 29.14 -4.55
C GLU A 315 28.95 29.57 -3.17
N GLY A 316 28.95 28.61 -2.21
CA GLY A 316 28.45 28.81 -0.85
C GLY A 316 26.94 28.74 -0.68
N LYS A 317 26.19 28.31 -1.70
CA LYS A 317 24.75 28.04 -1.59
C LYS A 317 24.49 26.87 -0.65
N THR A 318 23.39 26.96 0.08
CA THR A 318 22.93 25.97 1.05
C THR A 318 21.53 25.46 0.69
N ILE A 319 21.04 24.50 1.47
CA ILE A 319 19.66 24.02 1.34
C ILE A 319 18.63 25.14 1.53
N GLU A 320 18.89 26.14 2.37
CA GLU A 320 17.99 27.29 2.55
C GLU A 320 17.86 28.12 1.26
N ASP A 321 18.94 28.28 0.49
CA ASP A 321 18.89 28.92 -0.84
C ASP A 321 18.06 28.10 -1.83
N ALA A 322 18.18 26.75 -1.81
CA ALA A 322 17.43 25.87 -2.68
C ALA A 322 15.92 25.89 -2.36
N VAL A 323 15.59 25.84 -1.08
CA VAL A 323 14.20 25.98 -0.58
C VAL A 323 13.62 27.35 -0.94
N ALA A 324 14.39 28.42 -0.74
CA ALA A 324 13.96 29.78 -1.10
C ALA A 324 13.74 29.91 -2.63
N TYR A 325 14.62 29.30 -3.44
CA TYR A 325 14.45 29.28 -4.89
C TYR A 325 13.16 28.57 -5.31
N ALA A 326 12.89 27.37 -4.80
CA ALA A 326 11.68 26.62 -5.10
C ALA A 326 10.43 27.42 -4.72
N ASN A 327 10.37 27.95 -3.49
CA ASN A 327 9.27 28.79 -3.02
C ASN A 327 9.07 30.05 -3.88
N SER A 328 10.16 30.71 -4.34
CA SER A 328 10.10 31.88 -5.23
C SER A 328 9.45 31.56 -6.59
N LYS A 329 9.51 30.30 -7.01
CA LYS A 329 8.89 29.78 -8.24
C LYS A 329 7.48 29.24 -8.02
N GLY A 330 6.97 29.24 -6.79
CA GLY A 330 5.67 28.66 -6.44
C GLY A 330 5.67 27.15 -6.33
N ILE A 331 6.85 26.51 -6.33
CA ILE A 331 7.03 25.08 -6.13
C ILE A 331 7.34 24.82 -4.66
N LYS A 332 6.59 23.91 -4.05
CA LYS A 332 6.73 23.58 -2.62
C LYS A 332 7.85 22.55 -2.41
N PRO A 333 8.90 22.90 -1.64
CA PRO A 333 10.01 21.98 -1.42
C PRO A 333 9.72 20.96 -0.33
N MET A 334 10.16 19.74 -0.57
CA MET A 334 10.31 18.67 0.40
C MET A 334 11.80 18.33 0.52
N ILE A 335 12.24 17.87 1.70
CA ILE A 335 13.64 17.49 1.93
C ILE A 335 13.73 16.09 2.56
N TRP A 336 14.85 15.44 2.35
CA TRP A 336 15.11 14.07 2.77
C TRP A 336 15.86 13.98 4.10
N TYR A 337 15.60 12.94 4.88
CA TYR A 337 16.31 12.61 6.11
C TYR A 337 16.58 11.12 6.23
N ASN A 338 17.74 10.76 6.78
CA ASN A 338 17.98 9.42 7.30
C ASN A 338 17.29 9.30 8.67
N SER A 339 16.50 8.25 8.88
CA SER A 339 15.85 7.97 10.16
C SER A 339 16.85 7.78 11.31
N SER A 340 18.05 7.29 10.96
CA SER A 340 19.16 6.98 11.87
C SER A 340 18.85 5.89 12.91
N VAL A 341 17.93 4.98 12.54
CA VAL A 341 17.65 3.78 13.33
C VAL A 341 17.87 2.48 12.56
N GLY A 342 17.92 2.53 11.21
CA GLY A 342 18.23 1.39 10.34
C GLY A 342 19.66 1.46 9.78
N TRP A 343 19.81 1.64 8.46
CA TRP A 343 21.13 1.77 7.84
C TRP A 343 21.76 3.12 8.16
N ILE A 344 22.91 3.10 8.85
CA ILE A 344 23.63 4.28 9.33
C ILE A 344 25.04 4.32 8.75
N ASP A 345 25.80 3.23 8.86
CA ASP A 345 27.18 3.17 8.44
C ASP A 345 27.28 3.16 6.92
N GLY A 346 27.96 4.16 6.35
CA GLY A 346 28.06 4.35 4.91
C GLY A 346 26.80 4.92 4.24
N ALA A 347 25.70 5.10 4.97
CA ALA A 347 24.50 5.74 4.45
C ALA A 347 24.68 7.25 4.24
N PRO A 348 23.94 7.86 3.29
CA PRO A 348 23.95 9.31 3.11
C PRO A 348 23.35 10.07 4.31
N GLY A 349 23.64 11.36 4.40
CA GLY A 349 23.06 12.32 5.36
C GLY A 349 21.90 13.12 4.77
N PRO A 350 21.25 13.94 5.65
CA PRO A 350 21.58 14.20 7.08
C PRO A 350 21.19 13.04 8.00
N LYS A 351 22.01 12.80 8.99
CA LYS A 351 21.83 11.75 10.02
C LYS A 351 21.67 12.35 11.41
N PHE A 352 21.01 11.61 12.31
CA PHE A 352 20.85 11.91 13.74
C PHE A 352 20.11 13.22 14.05
N ARG A 353 19.28 13.72 13.12
CA ARG A 353 18.50 14.93 13.32
C ARG A 353 17.09 14.66 13.88
N LEU A 354 16.55 13.46 13.67
CA LEU A 354 15.16 13.16 14.00
C LEU A 354 14.96 12.14 15.12
N ASN A 355 15.99 11.39 15.49
CA ASN A 355 15.88 10.24 16.38
C ASN A 355 15.70 10.60 17.86
N LYS A 356 16.04 11.83 18.29
CA LYS A 356 15.75 12.33 19.63
C LYS A 356 14.59 13.33 19.58
N PRO A 357 13.63 13.27 20.51
CA PRO A 357 12.47 14.16 20.51
C PRO A 357 12.83 15.65 20.42
N GLU A 358 13.78 16.12 21.23
CA GLU A 358 14.17 17.55 21.29
C GLU A 358 14.85 18.00 20.00
N ASP A 359 15.66 17.15 19.37
CA ASP A 359 16.35 17.47 18.11
C ASP A 359 15.34 17.47 16.97
N ARG A 360 14.42 16.51 16.94
CA ARG A 360 13.33 16.42 15.96
C ARG A 360 12.42 17.65 15.97
N GLU A 361 11.99 18.11 17.16
CA GLU A 361 11.17 19.31 17.28
C GLU A 361 11.89 20.56 16.76
N LYS A 362 13.18 20.71 17.07
CA LYS A 362 14.00 21.82 16.55
C LYS A 362 14.15 21.76 15.04
N GLU A 363 14.40 20.58 14.51
CA GLU A 363 14.59 20.36 13.07
C GLU A 363 13.31 20.65 12.31
N PHE A 364 12.16 20.14 12.76
CA PHE A 364 10.87 20.38 12.10
C PHE A 364 10.41 21.85 12.24
N ALA A 365 10.67 22.50 13.36
CA ALA A 365 10.46 23.93 13.50
C ALA A 365 11.35 24.76 12.55
N TRP A 366 12.59 24.32 12.32
CA TRP A 366 13.46 24.94 11.31
C TRP A 366 12.92 24.69 9.89
N CYS A 367 12.48 23.49 9.55
CA CYS A 367 11.84 23.19 8.26
C CYS A 367 10.65 24.11 7.99
N GLU A 368 9.73 24.25 8.96
CA GLU A 368 8.58 25.16 8.85
C GLU A 368 9.03 26.60 8.64
N LYS A 369 10.01 27.07 9.42
CA LYS A 369 10.55 28.44 9.34
C LYS A 369 11.14 28.79 7.98
N ILE A 370 11.87 27.87 7.34
CA ILE A 370 12.49 28.12 6.02
C ILE A 370 11.53 27.87 4.86
N GLY A 371 10.34 27.31 5.12
CA GLY A 371 9.31 27.06 4.12
C GLY A 371 9.36 25.70 3.44
N VAL A 372 9.91 24.69 4.10
CA VAL A 372 9.78 23.27 3.71
C VAL A 372 8.36 22.83 3.97
N THR A 373 7.76 22.09 3.01
CA THR A 373 6.37 21.64 3.10
C THR A 373 6.23 20.19 3.53
N GLY A 374 7.29 19.40 3.41
CA GLY A 374 7.24 17.99 3.77
C GLY A 374 8.62 17.35 3.85
N VAL A 375 8.65 16.14 4.36
CA VAL A 375 9.87 15.37 4.57
C VAL A 375 9.73 13.95 4.02
N LYS A 376 10.78 13.48 3.34
CA LYS A 376 11.01 12.07 3.07
C LYS A 376 11.96 11.54 4.14
N ILE A 377 11.59 10.46 4.84
CA ILE A 377 12.41 9.88 5.90
C ILE A 377 12.67 8.43 5.53
N ASP A 378 13.95 8.04 5.55
CA ASP A 378 14.43 6.82 4.93
C ASP A 378 15.24 5.93 5.91
N PHE A 379 15.40 4.65 5.56
CA PHE A 379 16.25 3.65 6.23
C PHE A 379 15.82 3.31 7.66
N PHE A 380 14.59 2.84 7.80
CA PHE A 380 14.05 2.36 9.07
C PHE A 380 14.54 0.95 9.44
N SER A 381 14.31 0.52 10.68
CA SER A 381 14.80 -0.74 11.25
C SER A 381 13.77 -1.88 11.25
N GLY A 382 12.83 -1.87 10.30
CA GLY A 382 11.85 -2.94 10.13
C GLY A 382 10.64 -2.84 11.05
N ASP A 383 10.10 -3.97 11.47
CA ASP A 383 8.77 -4.14 12.06
C ASP A 383 8.74 -4.17 13.60
N ASN A 384 9.87 -3.92 14.27
CA ASN A 384 9.95 -3.97 15.73
C ASN A 384 9.18 -2.82 16.41
N GLN A 385 8.82 -3.00 17.69
CA GLN A 385 8.02 -2.03 18.45
C GLN A 385 8.68 -0.64 18.50
N MET A 386 9.99 -0.59 18.75
CA MET A 386 10.72 0.68 18.80
C MET A 386 10.57 1.47 17.50
N ASN A 387 10.67 0.79 16.37
CA ASN A 387 10.50 1.43 15.06
C ASN A 387 9.06 1.85 14.79
N MET A 388 8.06 1.03 15.18
CA MET A 388 6.65 1.40 15.07
C MET A 388 6.33 2.65 15.89
N ASP A 389 6.75 2.68 17.14
CA ASP A 389 6.59 3.86 18.03
C ASP A 389 7.30 5.09 17.46
N TYR A 390 8.50 4.92 16.90
CA TYR A 390 9.26 6.00 16.28
C TYR A 390 8.57 6.56 15.02
N CYS A 391 8.02 5.71 14.17
CA CYS A 391 7.22 6.16 13.02
C CYS A 391 6.03 7.03 13.46
N LEU A 392 5.31 6.60 14.50
CA LEU A 392 4.19 7.37 15.07
C LEU A 392 4.67 8.70 15.67
N ASP A 393 5.81 8.73 16.35
CA ASP A 393 6.42 9.95 16.87
C ASP A 393 6.77 10.95 15.75
N LEU A 394 7.33 10.45 14.64
CA LEU A 394 7.64 11.26 13.46
C LEU A 394 6.37 11.87 12.85
N LEU A 395 5.31 11.09 12.69
CA LEU A 395 4.05 11.56 12.12
C LEU A 395 3.40 12.63 13.00
N GLU A 396 3.37 12.40 14.30
CA GLU A 396 2.83 13.34 15.28
C GLU A 396 3.62 14.65 15.31
N SER A 397 4.96 14.57 15.37
CA SER A 397 5.84 15.73 15.39
C SER A 397 5.74 16.51 14.06
N ALA A 398 5.80 15.83 12.90
CA ALA A 398 5.64 16.46 11.60
C ALA A 398 4.30 17.19 11.45
N ALA A 399 3.23 16.60 11.98
CA ALA A 399 1.90 17.22 11.94
C ALA A 399 1.82 18.53 12.74
N ARG A 400 2.52 18.62 13.90
CA ARG A 400 2.61 19.87 14.67
C ARG A 400 3.26 21.01 13.90
N HIS A 401 4.14 20.69 12.96
CA HIS A 401 4.86 21.64 12.10
C HIS A 401 4.32 21.70 10.66
N HIS A 402 3.12 21.20 10.42
CA HIS A 402 2.46 21.19 9.11
C HIS A 402 3.31 20.57 7.99
N LEU A 403 4.06 19.50 8.31
CA LEU A 403 4.90 18.79 7.35
C LEU A 403 4.21 17.53 6.82
N LEU A 404 4.15 17.40 5.49
CA LEU A 404 3.79 16.17 4.81
C LEU A 404 4.91 15.14 5.02
N VAL A 405 4.54 13.87 5.09
CA VAL A 405 5.50 12.79 5.32
C VAL A 405 5.42 11.74 4.22
N ASN A 406 6.59 11.31 3.78
CA ASN A 406 6.82 10.13 2.95
C ASN A 406 7.85 9.24 3.63
N PHE A 407 7.54 7.98 3.92
CA PHE A 407 8.46 7.00 4.45
C PHE A 407 9.08 6.15 3.35
N HIS A 408 10.42 5.99 3.37
CA HIS A 408 11.18 5.12 2.49
C HIS A 408 12.06 4.15 3.30
N GLY A 409 12.55 3.08 2.67
CA GLY A 409 13.24 2.03 3.41
C GLY A 409 12.47 1.61 4.66
N ALA A 410 11.16 1.50 4.55
CA ALA A 410 10.22 1.60 5.66
C ALA A 410 9.24 0.42 5.70
N PRO A 411 8.60 0.18 6.86
CA PRO A 411 7.46 -0.73 6.91
C PRO A 411 6.28 -0.22 6.06
N ILE A 412 5.40 -1.16 5.67
CA ILE A 412 4.15 -0.85 4.96
C ILE A 412 3.20 0.01 5.83
N PRO A 413 2.26 0.79 5.23
CA PRO A 413 1.52 1.84 5.95
C PRO A 413 0.49 1.34 6.99
N ARG A 414 -0.05 0.15 6.86
CA ARG A 414 -0.98 -0.51 7.82
C ARG A 414 -2.15 0.36 8.30
N GLY A 415 -2.63 1.29 7.47
CA GLY A 415 -3.75 2.17 7.80
C GLY A 415 -3.37 3.49 8.49
N TRP A 416 -2.10 3.77 8.72
CA TRP A 416 -1.65 5.03 9.32
C TRP A 416 -2.05 6.26 8.51
N GLN A 417 -2.18 6.14 7.19
CA GLN A 417 -2.66 7.23 6.33
C GLN A 417 -4.07 7.74 6.67
N LYS A 418 -4.90 6.96 7.38
CA LYS A 418 -6.18 7.41 7.95
C LYS A 418 -5.98 8.09 9.30
N THR A 419 -5.22 7.48 10.19
CA THR A 419 -4.99 7.97 11.55
C THR A 419 -4.11 9.21 11.58
N TRP A 420 -3.12 9.27 10.70
CA TRP A 420 -2.18 10.36 10.49
C TRP A 420 -2.17 10.79 9.02
N PRO A 421 -3.17 11.58 8.58
CA PRO A 421 -3.34 11.89 7.16
C PRO A 421 -2.24 12.78 6.56
N ASN A 422 -1.27 13.23 7.34
CA ASN A 422 -0.03 13.82 6.84
C ASN A 422 0.97 12.78 6.30
N LEU A 423 0.79 11.48 6.56
CA LEU A 423 1.47 10.40 5.87
C LEU A 423 0.81 10.19 4.52
N LEU A 424 1.32 10.86 3.49
CA LEU A 424 0.75 10.81 2.14
C LEU A 424 1.29 9.68 1.27
N SER A 425 2.46 9.13 1.61
CA SER A 425 3.01 8.00 0.89
C SER A 425 3.98 7.19 1.75
N THR A 426 4.15 5.94 1.36
CA THR A 426 5.14 5.02 1.95
C THR A 426 5.67 4.13 0.85
N GLU A 427 6.99 3.96 0.77
CA GLU A 427 7.59 3.02 -0.18
C GLU A 427 7.15 1.58 0.13
N GLY A 428 7.85 0.86 0.96
CA GLY A 428 7.55 -0.53 1.31
C GLY A 428 7.29 -1.38 0.06
N VAL A 429 8.07 -1.18 -1.00
CA VAL A 429 7.95 -1.82 -2.30
C VAL A 429 9.30 -1.82 -3.02
N TYR A 430 9.56 -2.85 -3.80
CA TYR A 430 10.70 -2.84 -4.72
C TYR A 430 10.34 -1.96 -5.92
N GLY A 431 10.72 -0.67 -5.84
CA GLY A 431 10.27 0.41 -6.72
C GLY A 431 11.19 0.68 -7.92
N ALA A 432 10.81 1.66 -8.76
CA ALA A 432 11.55 1.98 -9.98
C ALA A 432 12.92 2.63 -9.72
N GLU A 433 13.23 3.07 -8.52
CA GLU A 433 14.58 3.53 -8.20
C GLU A 433 15.64 2.44 -8.45
N TRP A 434 15.27 1.17 -8.24
CA TRP A 434 16.11 0.01 -8.50
C TRP A 434 16.24 -0.34 -10.00
N TYR A 435 15.37 0.19 -10.83
CA TYR A 435 15.43 0.07 -12.28
C TYR A 435 16.77 0.57 -12.83
N ASN A 436 17.29 1.59 -12.18
CA ASN A 436 18.54 2.23 -12.54
C ASN A 436 19.77 1.40 -12.16
N ASN A 437 19.69 0.66 -11.05
CA ASN A 437 20.86 0.07 -10.39
C ASN A 437 20.93 -1.45 -10.49
N VAL A 438 19.81 -2.15 -10.71
CA VAL A 438 19.72 -3.59 -10.49
C VAL A 438 19.10 -4.31 -11.68
N PRO A 439 19.92 -5.01 -12.52
CA PRO A 439 19.43 -5.76 -13.67
C PRO A 439 18.33 -6.78 -13.34
N THR A 440 18.42 -7.44 -12.19
CA THR A 440 17.40 -8.42 -11.75
C THR A 440 16.03 -7.77 -11.57
N PHE A 441 15.97 -6.51 -11.13
CA PHE A 441 14.72 -5.76 -11.08
C PHE A 441 14.24 -5.44 -12.48
N THR A 442 15.11 -4.89 -13.33
CA THR A 442 14.77 -4.52 -14.70
C THR A 442 14.15 -5.69 -15.45
N ASP A 443 14.78 -6.87 -15.40
CA ASP A 443 14.32 -8.08 -16.09
C ASP A 443 12.91 -8.54 -15.64
N LYS A 444 12.50 -8.22 -14.44
CA LYS A 444 11.22 -8.63 -13.84
C LYS A 444 10.18 -7.50 -13.78
N ALA A 445 10.56 -6.27 -14.11
CA ALA A 445 9.73 -5.08 -13.88
C ALA A 445 8.32 -5.22 -14.46
N ALA A 446 8.16 -5.67 -15.69
CA ALA A 446 6.86 -5.76 -16.34
C ALA A 446 5.88 -6.69 -15.58
N SER A 447 6.32 -7.88 -15.19
CA SER A 447 5.47 -8.82 -14.42
C SER A 447 5.28 -8.36 -12.98
N HIS A 448 6.29 -7.74 -12.37
CA HIS A 448 6.21 -7.13 -11.05
C HIS A 448 5.17 -6.01 -11.04
N ASN A 449 5.24 -5.10 -12.01
CA ASN A 449 4.32 -3.98 -12.14
C ASN A 449 2.86 -4.43 -12.26
N THR A 450 2.60 -5.53 -12.97
CA THR A 450 1.24 -6.10 -13.09
C THR A 450 0.78 -6.87 -11.85
N THR A 451 1.67 -7.14 -10.88
CA THR A 451 1.34 -7.81 -9.62
C THR A 451 0.98 -6.82 -8.52
N LEU A 452 1.62 -5.66 -8.49
CA LEU A 452 1.48 -4.67 -7.42
C LEU A 452 0.06 -4.12 -7.22
N PRO A 453 -0.77 -3.88 -8.27
CA PRO A 453 -2.15 -3.45 -8.09
C PRO A 453 -3.04 -4.45 -7.33
N PHE A 454 -2.64 -5.72 -7.28
CA PHE A 454 -3.36 -6.81 -6.60
C PHE A 454 -2.74 -7.19 -5.26
N THR A 455 -1.59 -6.64 -4.92
CA THR A 455 -0.83 -6.93 -3.71
C THR A 455 -0.53 -5.64 -2.94
N ARG A 456 0.70 -5.13 -3.00
CA ARG A 456 1.18 -4.01 -2.19
C ARG A 456 0.29 -2.77 -2.24
N ASN A 457 -0.19 -2.37 -3.41
CA ASN A 457 -1.00 -1.15 -3.54
C ASN A 457 -2.46 -1.32 -3.10
N VAL A 458 -2.89 -2.54 -2.77
CA VAL A 458 -4.22 -2.77 -2.16
C VAL A 458 -4.30 -2.20 -0.75
N ILE A 459 -3.21 -2.29 0.02
CA ILE A 459 -3.21 -1.99 1.45
C ILE A 459 -2.90 -0.53 1.80
N GLY A 460 -2.66 0.32 0.81
CA GLY A 460 -2.44 1.76 1.00
C GLY A 460 -1.43 2.35 0.02
N PRO A 461 -1.13 3.66 0.18
CA PRO A 461 -0.30 4.42 -0.74
C PRO A 461 1.07 3.77 -0.93
N MET A 462 1.56 3.86 -2.16
CA MET A 462 2.79 3.20 -2.56
C MET A 462 3.66 4.15 -3.40
N ASP A 463 4.77 4.59 -2.83
CA ASP A 463 5.75 5.39 -3.54
C ASP A 463 6.68 4.50 -4.38
N TYR A 464 6.15 4.05 -5.51
CA TYR A 464 6.88 3.24 -6.49
C TYR A 464 7.90 4.05 -7.28
N THR A 465 7.84 5.37 -7.26
CA THR A 465 8.63 6.29 -8.10
C THR A 465 8.50 6.01 -9.61
N PRO A 466 7.27 6.07 -10.18
CA PRO A 466 7.02 5.68 -11.57
C PRO A 466 7.50 6.71 -12.59
N CYS A 467 7.33 6.37 -13.88
CA CYS A 467 7.38 7.27 -15.03
C CYS A 467 8.80 7.62 -15.51
N ALA A 468 9.68 6.63 -15.57
CA ALA A 468 10.99 6.77 -16.18
C ALA A 468 10.88 6.58 -17.71
N PHE A 469 11.07 7.65 -18.49
CA PHE A 469 11.03 7.61 -19.96
C PHE A 469 12.40 7.50 -20.62
N SER A 470 13.48 7.69 -19.86
CA SER A 470 14.85 7.56 -20.37
C SER A 470 15.57 6.38 -19.72
N ASP A 471 16.61 5.92 -20.40
CA ASP A 471 17.55 4.99 -19.82
C ASP A 471 18.53 5.72 -18.90
N SER A 472 18.93 5.05 -17.83
CA SER A 472 20.03 5.49 -16.98
C SER A 472 21.15 4.45 -16.96
N GLN A 473 21.39 3.74 -15.86
CA GLN A 473 22.45 2.72 -15.78
C GLN A 473 22.03 1.42 -16.49
N HIS A 474 20.73 1.13 -16.54
CA HIS A 474 20.17 -0.02 -17.23
C HIS A 474 19.09 0.38 -18.22
N PRO A 475 19.03 -0.24 -19.41
CA PRO A 475 17.96 0.00 -20.37
C PRO A 475 16.59 -0.39 -19.85
N HIS A 476 15.56 0.38 -20.18
CA HIS A 476 14.18 -0.01 -19.95
C HIS A 476 13.80 -1.26 -20.73
N ILE A 477 12.93 -2.07 -20.13
CA ILE A 477 12.23 -3.15 -20.83
C ILE A 477 10.75 -2.87 -21.03
N THR A 478 10.21 -1.92 -20.27
CA THR A 478 8.84 -1.43 -20.39
C THR A 478 8.74 -0.30 -21.41
N SER A 479 7.56 -0.11 -21.99
CA SER A 479 7.33 0.94 -22.97
C SER A 479 7.03 2.30 -22.31
N LEU A 480 7.05 3.37 -23.12
CA LEU A 480 6.68 4.72 -22.66
C LEU A 480 5.24 4.78 -22.10
N ALA A 481 4.28 4.13 -22.78
CA ALA A 481 2.90 4.10 -22.33
C ALA A 481 2.71 3.20 -21.10
N HIS A 482 3.54 2.15 -20.92
CA HIS A 482 3.57 1.38 -19.68
C HIS A 482 3.99 2.28 -18.51
N GLU A 483 5.10 3.01 -18.65
CA GLU A 483 5.59 3.91 -17.60
C GLU A 483 4.57 5.01 -17.24
N LEU A 484 3.93 5.60 -18.24
CA LEU A 484 2.86 6.56 -17.99
C LEU A 484 1.67 5.92 -17.26
N ALA A 485 1.30 4.69 -17.63
CA ALA A 485 0.17 4.00 -17.04
C ALA A 485 0.36 3.72 -15.54
N LEU A 486 1.61 3.52 -15.08
CA LEU A 486 1.91 3.32 -13.66
C LEU A 486 1.45 4.49 -12.79
N THR A 487 1.48 5.72 -13.32
CA THR A 487 1.04 6.92 -12.60
C THR A 487 -0.45 6.93 -12.27
N VAL A 488 -1.24 6.15 -12.99
CA VAL A 488 -2.67 5.96 -12.75
C VAL A 488 -2.95 4.66 -12.01
N LEU A 489 -2.23 3.59 -12.34
CA LEU A 489 -2.42 2.28 -11.71
C LEU A 489 -2.04 2.28 -10.23
N TYR A 490 -1.00 3.03 -9.86
CA TYR A 490 -0.53 3.10 -8.48
C TYR A 490 -1.14 4.29 -7.75
N GLU A 491 -1.71 4.01 -6.61
CA GLU A 491 -2.23 5.02 -5.71
C GLU A 491 -1.11 5.47 -4.77
N SER A 492 -0.91 6.79 -4.72
CA SER A 492 0.03 7.45 -3.84
C SER A 492 -0.36 8.93 -3.69
N GLY A 493 -0.51 9.40 -2.46
CA GLY A 493 -0.84 10.81 -2.21
C GLY A 493 0.29 11.77 -2.56
N LEU A 494 1.54 11.31 -2.48
CA LEU A 494 2.74 11.96 -3.05
C LEU A 494 3.30 11.01 -4.10
N GLN A 495 3.24 11.41 -5.37
CA GLN A 495 3.75 10.60 -6.46
C GLN A 495 5.03 11.20 -7.02
N HIS A 496 6.16 10.61 -6.65
CA HIS A 496 7.48 11.03 -7.11
C HIS A 496 7.73 10.49 -8.52
N LEU A 497 8.02 11.37 -9.46
CA LEU A 497 8.33 10.98 -10.83
C LEU A 497 9.83 10.72 -10.98
N ALA A 498 10.17 9.51 -11.42
CA ALA A 498 11.55 9.09 -11.62
C ALA A 498 11.97 9.40 -13.06
N ASP A 499 12.71 10.43 -13.29
CA ASP A 499 13.50 10.69 -14.51
C ASP A 499 14.20 12.06 -14.38
N ARG A 500 14.96 12.40 -15.41
CA ARG A 500 15.66 13.70 -15.53
C ARG A 500 14.78 14.75 -16.20
N PRO A 501 15.00 16.04 -15.89
CA PRO A 501 14.24 17.13 -16.49
C PRO A 501 14.23 17.13 -18.02
N GLU A 502 15.37 16.85 -18.63
CA GLU A 502 15.52 16.82 -20.09
C GLU A 502 14.63 15.76 -20.73
N SER A 503 14.46 14.60 -20.07
CA SER A 503 13.61 13.51 -20.55
C SER A 503 12.13 13.90 -20.52
N PHE A 504 11.64 14.47 -19.43
CA PHE A 504 10.25 14.91 -19.32
C PHE A 504 9.93 16.03 -20.30
N LEU A 505 10.83 17.01 -20.44
CA LEU A 505 10.63 18.15 -21.36
C LEU A 505 10.73 17.78 -22.84
N ALA A 506 11.36 16.63 -23.17
CA ALA A 506 11.41 16.09 -24.52
C ALA A 506 10.14 15.30 -24.91
N GLN A 507 9.25 14.99 -23.96
CA GLN A 507 8.02 14.28 -24.27
C GLN A 507 7.04 15.13 -25.09
N PRO A 508 6.11 14.51 -25.85
CA PRO A 508 5.02 15.24 -26.52
C PRO A 508 4.27 16.14 -25.53
N LYS A 509 3.78 17.28 -26.04
CA LYS A 509 3.08 18.27 -25.20
C LYS A 509 1.88 17.67 -24.48
N GLU A 510 1.18 16.72 -25.12
CA GLU A 510 0.04 16.02 -24.56
C GLU A 510 0.44 15.19 -23.33
N VAL A 511 1.62 14.57 -23.33
CA VAL A 511 2.17 13.82 -22.20
C VAL A 511 2.55 14.76 -21.06
N GLN A 512 3.22 15.89 -21.40
CA GLN A 512 3.55 16.91 -20.41
C GLN A 512 2.28 17.49 -19.75
N ASP A 513 1.25 17.80 -20.54
CA ASP A 513 -0.04 18.31 -20.05
C ASP A 513 -0.80 17.27 -19.22
N PHE A 514 -0.66 15.99 -19.58
CA PHE A 514 -1.21 14.90 -18.78
C PHE A 514 -0.57 14.85 -17.39
N LEU A 515 0.76 14.86 -17.30
CA LEU A 515 1.50 14.84 -16.03
C LEU A 515 1.17 16.05 -15.15
N GLY A 516 1.06 17.23 -15.74
CA GLY A 516 0.70 18.46 -15.01
C GLY A 516 -0.75 18.52 -14.53
N GLN A 517 -1.60 17.63 -15.00
CA GLN A 517 -3.01 17.51 -14.60
C GLN A 517 -3.31 16.18 -13.89
N LEU A 518 -2.29 15.37 -13.64
CA LEU A 518 -2.45 14.07 -13.01
C LEU A 518 -2.93 14.23 -11.56
N PRO A 519 -4.10 13.70 -11.21
CA PRO A 519 -4.54 13.66 -9.83
C PRO A 519 -3.78 12.55 -9.08
N THR A 520 -3.51 12.79 -7.81
CA THR A 520 -2.97 11.78 -6.88
C THR A 520 -4.02 11.32 -5.86
N VAL A 521 -5.26 11.79 -6.05
CA VAL A 521 -6.40 11.50 -5.17
C VAL A 521 -7.59 11.10 -6.02
N TRP A 522 -8.31 10.06 -5.58
CA TRP A 522 -9.33 9.43 -6.39
C TRP A 522 -10.68 9.37 -5.66
N ASP A 523 -11.73 9.90 -6.29
CA ASP A 523 -13.10 9.73 -5.78
C ASP A 523 -13.55 8.27 -5.84
N GLU A 524 -13.06 7.55 -6.85
CA GLU A 524 -13.47 6.17 -7.12
C GLU A 524 -12.35 5.42 -7.86
N THR A 525 -12.15 4.17 -7.48
CA THR A 525 -11.29 3.21 -8.19
C THR A 525 -12.12 1.98 -8.53
N ARG A 526 -11.99 1.51 -9.78
CA ARG A 526 -12.60 0.27 -10.26
C ARG A 526 -11.60 -0.64 -10.93
N TYR A 527 -11.66 -1.91 -10.58
CA TYR A 527 -11.02 -2.95 -11.34
C TYR A 527 -11.78 -3.17 -12.67
N VAL A 528 -11.04 -3.21 -13.78
CA VAL A 528 -11.62 -3.44 -15.11
C VAL A 528 -11.30 -4.84 -15.62
N SER A 529 -10.01 -5.20 -15.63
CA SER A 529 -9.56 -6.54 -16.05
C SER A 529 -8.11 -6.78 -15.63
N GLY A 530 -7.63 -8.01 -15.79
CA GLY A 530 -6.25 -8.39 -15.55
C GLY A 530 -6.12 -9.57 -14.61
N TYR A 531 -4.86 -9.95 -14.36
CA TYR A 531 -4.48 -11.03 -13.44
C TYR A 531 -3.05 -10.78 -12.95
N PRO A 532 -2.76 -11.03 -11.65
CA PRO A 532 -1.44 -10.74 -11.07
C PRO A 532 -0.29 -11.39 -11.85
N GLY A 533 0.70 -10.60 -12.26
CA GLY A 533 1.85 -11.03 -13.05
C GLY A 533 1.61 -11.11 -14.56
N GLU A 534 0.38 -10.91 -15.03
CA GLU A 534 0.03 -10.99 -16.45
C GLU A 534 -0.35 -9.64 -17.05
N SER A 535 -1.34 -8.98 -16.44
CA SER A 535 -1.81 -7.67 -16.87
C SER A 535 -2.63 -7.01 -15.75
N ALA A 536 -2.78 -5.70 -15.81
CA ALA A 536 -3.68 -4.96 -14.93
C ALA A 536 -4.36 -3.84 -15.71
N VAL A 537 -5.68 -3.69 -15.55
CA VAL A 537 -6.45 -2.55 -16.07
C VAL A 537 -7.33 -2.01 -14.97
N LEU A 538 -7.11 -0.76 -14.59
CA LEU A 538 -7.90 -0.04 -13.59
C LEU A 538 -8.51 1.21 -14.19
N ALA A 539 -9.65 1.63 -13.67
CA ALA A 539 -10.28 2.92 -13.93
C ALA A 539 -10.37 3.71 -12.63
N ARG A 540 -9.92 4.96 -12.65
CA ARG A 540 -9.95 5.87 -11.50
C ARG A 540 -10.62 7.18 -11.88
N ARG A 541 -11.44 7.73 -11.00
CA ARG A 541 -12.16 8.99 -11.22
C ARG A 541 -11.66 10.07 -10.28
N SER A 542 -11.46 11.26 -10.82
CA SER A 542 -11.26 12.49 -10.05
C SER A 542 -12.14 13.59 -10.65
N GLY A 543 -13.11 14.07 -9.89
CA GLY A 543 -14.14 14.98 -10.37
C GLY A 543 -14.92 14.40 -11.55
N ASN A 544 -14.95 15.11 -12.66
CA ASN A 544 -15.63 14.70 -13.91
C ASN A 544 -14.71 13.94 -14.88
N THR A 545 -13.50 13.58 -14.46
CA THR A 545 -12.54 12.91 -15.34
C THR A 545 -12.28 11.49 -14.87
N TRP A 546 -12.39 10.55 -15.80
CA TRP A 546 -11.92 9.19 -15.61
C TRP A 546 -10.54 9.00 -16.25
N TYR A 547 -9.70 8.27 -15.56
CA TYR A 547 -8.40 7.82 -16.01
C TYR A 547 -8.42 6.30 -16.03
N VAL A 548 -8.30 5.71 -17.23
CA VAL A 548 -8.24 4.25 -17.40
C VAL A 548 -6.84 3.90 -17.86
N ALA A 549 -6.15 3.10 -17.09
CA ALA A 549 -4.80 2.67 -17.42
C ALA A 549 -4.69 1.16 -17.45
N GLY A 550 -3.90 0.65 -18.39
CA GLY A 550 -3.63 -0.78 -18.51
C GLY A 550 -2.19 -1.06 -18.89
N ILE A 551 -1.65 -2.14 -18.35
CA ILE A 551 -0.27 -2.61 -18.64
C ILE A 551 -0.25 -4.10 -18.93
N ASN A 552 0.67 -4.47 -19.82
CA ASN A 552 1.00 -5.84 -20.20
C ASN A 552 2.28 -6.27 -19.49
N GLY A 553 2.22 -7.33 -18.69
CA GLY A 553 3.36 -7.91 -17.96
C GLY A 553 4.14 -8.96 -18.73
N LYS A 554 3.74 -9.28 -19.97
CA LYS A 554 4.33 -10.38 -20.78
C LYS A 554 5.21 -9.88 -21.91
N ASP A 555 6.08 -10.75 -22.37
CA ASP A 555 7.01 -10.54 -23.49
C ASP A 555 6.34 -10.70 -24.86
N THR A 556 5.03 -10.86 -24.90
CA THR A 556 4.22 -11.00 -26.10
C THR A 556 3.11 -9.97 -26.11
N PRO A 557 2.64 -9.52 -27.29
CA PRO A 557 1.47 -8.63 -27.36
C PRO A 557 0.26 -9.27 -26.69
N GLN A 558 -0.56 -8.44 -26.03
CA GLN A 558 -1.81 -8.85 -25.39
C GLN A 558 -2.95 -7.92 -25.73
N ILE A 559 -4.16 -8.48 -25.79
CA ILE A 559 -5.39 -7.71 -25.91
C ILE A 559 -5.99 -7.56 -24.51
N LEU A 560 -5.93 -6.34 -23.97
CA LEU A 560 -6.47 -6.00 -22.67
C LEU A 560 -7.94 -5.58 -22.81
N LYS A 561 -8.83 -6.25 -22.09
CA LYS A 561 -10.27 -5.94 -22.10
C LYS A 561 -10.55 -4.66 -21.33
N THR A 562 -11.38 -3.78 -21.89
CA THR A 562 -11.80 -2.51 -21.31
C THR A 562 -13.32 -2.40 -21.27
N ASN A 563 -13.98 -3.17 -20.39
CA ASN A 563 -15.42 -3.02 -20.18
C ASN A 563 -15.70 -1.76 -19.34
N LEU A 564 -15.94 -0.65 -20.01
CA LEU A 564 -16.12 0.68 -19.42
C LEU A 564 -17.58 1.16 -19.47
N SER A 565 -18.55 0.24 -19.47
CA SER A 565 -19.99 0.57 -19.57
C SER A 565 -20.51 1.46 -18.42
N PHE A 566 -19.79 1.53 -17.31
CA PHE A 566 -20.10 2.40 -16.17
C PHE A 566 -19.62 3.85 -16.38
N ILE A 567 -18.79 4.11 -17.40
CA ILE A 567 -18.33 5.46 -17.74
C ILE A 567 -19.30 6.05 -18.79
N GLY A 568 -19.77 7.25 -18.55
CA GLY A 568 -20.62 7.98 -19.47
C GLY A 568 -19.91 8.36 -20.80
N LYS A 569 -20.64 9.02 -21.70
CA LYS A 569 -20.06 9.58 -22.92
C LYS A 569 -19.19 10.76 -22.57
N GLY A 570 -18.00 10.85 -23.16
CA GLY A 570 -17.06 11.93 -22.94
C GLY A 570 -16.04 12.03 -24.07
N SER A 571 -15.19 13.05 -24.01
CA SER A 571 -14.01 13.17 -24.87
C SER A 571 -12.91 12.25 -24.35
N VAL A 572 -12.34 11.44 -25.21
CA VAL A 572 -11.35 10.41 -24.84
C VAL A 572 -10.03 10.72 -25.53
N GLN A 573 -9.00 10.99 -24.73
CA GLN A 573 -7.60 11.05 -25.18
C GLN A 573 -6.94 9.71 -24.81
N LEU A 574 -6.40 9.03 -25.82
CA LEU A 574 -5.71 7.75 -25.68
C LEU A 574 -4.20 7.95 -25.88
N PHE A 575 -3.42 7.49 -24.94
CA PHE A 575 -1.97 7.36 -24.98
C PHE A 575 -1.62 5.87 -25.03
N ALA A 576 -0.93 5.44 -26.05
CA ALA A 576 -0.52 4.05 -26.25
C ALA A 576 0.85 4.00 -26.94
N ASP A 577 1.38 2.80 -27.12
CA ASP A 577 2.58 2.57 -27.90
C ASP A 577 2.24 2.09 -29.30
N ASP A 578 2.97 2.57 -30.30
CA ASP A 578 2.96 1.97 -31.63
C ASP A 578 3.86 0.70 -31.67
N ALA A 579 3.86 0.02 -32.80
CA ALA A 579 4.66 -1.22 -32.97
C ALA A 579 6.18 -0.98 -32.89
N SER A 580 6.64 0.27 -32.92
CA SER A 580 8.06 0.64 -32.76
C SER A 580 8.40 1.08 -31.33
N GLY A 581 7.43 1.03 -30.40
CA GLY A 581 7.59 1.48 -29.01
C GLY A 581 7.55 3.00 -28.84
N LYS A 582 7.08 3.76 -29.85
CA LYS A 582 6.89 5.20 -29.78
C LYS A 582 5.45 5.55 -29.40
N TRP A 583 5.27 6.80 -28.96
CA TRP A 583 3.95 7.31 -28.64
C TRP A 583 2.96 7.23 -29.83
N GLN A 584 1.81 6.63 -29.56
CA GLN A 584 0.60 6.76 -30.37
C GLN A 584 -0.45 7.50 -29.54
N ILE A 585 -0.58 8.80 -29.80
CA ILE A 585 -1.53 9.65 -29.08
C ILE A 585 -2.68 10.00 -30.02
N SER A 586 -3.93 9.80 -29.58
CA SER A 586 -5.11 10.05 -30.39
C SER A 586 -6.32 10.49 -29.57
N THR A 587 -7.20 11.27 -30.19
CA THR A 587 -8.53 11.55 -29.65
C THR A 587 -9.52 10.61 -30.32
N ILE A 588 -10.27 9.84 -29.52
CA ILE A 588 -11.24 8.88 -29.99
C ILE A 588 -12.66 9.25 -29.53
N SER A 589 -13.65 8.98 -30.36
CA SER A 589 -15.05 9.34 -30.10
C SER A 589 -15.85 8.27 -29.37
N LYS A 590 -15.28 7.07 -29.22
CA LYS A 590 -15.96 5.92 -28.59
C LYS A 590 -14.96 5.17 -27.72
N LEU A 591 -15.40 4.82 -26.53
CA LEU A 591 -14.63 3.95 -25.64
C LEU A 591 -14.41 2.58 -26.30
N PRO A 592 -13.15 2.11 -26.43
CA PRO A 592 -12.88 0.79 -26.98
C PRO A 592 -13.27 -0.28 -25.97
N SER A 593 -13.70 -1.44 -26.43
CA SER A 593 -13.96 -2.60 -25.58
C SER A 593 -12.69 -3.39 -25.24
N GLN A 594 -11.61 -3.09 -25.93
CA GLN A 594 -10.29 -3.68 -25.75
C GLN A 594 -9.20 -2.78 -26.34
N VAL A 595 -7.98 -2.90 -25.81
CA VAL A 595 -6.77 -2.23 -26.32
C VAL A 595 -5.70 -3.30 -26.54
N GLU A 596 -5.06 -3.28 -27.70
CA GLU A 596 -3.88 -4.10 -27.96
C GLU A 596 -2.66 -3.40 -27.38
N CYS A 597 -1.94 -4.10 -26.52
CA CYS A 597 -0.69 -3.64 -25.91
C CYS A 597 0.49 -4.42 -26.47
N GLN A 598 1.54 -3.73 -26.84
CA GLN A 598 2.82 -4.31 -27.25
C GLN A 598 3.41 -5.16 -26.11
N PRO A 599 4.44 -6.01 -26.38
CA PRO A 599 5.15 -6.69 -25.31
C PRO A 599 5.62 -5.69 -24.24
N ARG A 600 5.32 -5.95 -22.97
CA ARG A 600 5.64 -5.06 -21.83
C ARG A 600 5.13 -3.63 -22.01
N GLY A 601 4.12 -3.45 -22.86
CA GLY A 601 3.52 -2.16 -23.19
C GLY A 601 2.37 -1.76 -22.27
N GLY A 602 1.77 -0.62 -22.56
CA GLY A 602 0.63 -0.11 -21.80
C GLY A 602 -0.22 0.89 -22.57
N PHE A 603 -1.22 1.43 -21.88
CA PHE A 603 -2.03 2.53 -22.37
C PHE A 603 -2.62 3.35 -21.22
N VAL A 604 -2.95 4.60 -21.52
CA VAL A 604 -3.78 5.46 -20.66
C VAL A 604 -4.89 6.08 -21.49
N MET A 605 -6.11 6.10 -20.97
CA MET A 605 -7.23 6.87 -21.49
C MET A 605 -7.60 7.94 -20.46
N LYS A 606 -7.60 9.21 -20.85
CA LYS A 606 -8.19 10.31 -20.10
C LYS A 606 -9.54 10.65 -20.71
N ILE A 607 -10.61 10.53 -19.91
CA ILE A 607 -12.00 10.65 -20.36
C ILE A 607 -12.65 11.79 -19.58
N ILE A 608 -13.00 12.89 -20.26
CA ILE A 608 -13.68 14.04 -19.65
C ILE A 608 -15.18 13.90 -19.96
N LEU A 609 -16.03 13.76 -18.91
CA LEU A 609 -17.49 13.62 -19.03
C LEU A 609 -18.17 14.96 -19.32
#